data_b034b29fa4f66f7a47d0a7177dddd33c
#
_entry.id   b034b29fa4f66f7a47d0a7177dddd33c
#
_cell.length_a   1.000
_cell.length_b   1.000
_cell.length_c   1.000
_cell.angle_alpha   90.00
_cell.angle_beta   90.00
_cell.angle_gamma   90.00
#
_symmetry.space_group_name_H-M   'P 1'
#
loop_
_entity.id
_entity.type
_entity.pdbx_description
1 polymer ?
#
loop_
_entity_poly.entity_id
_entity_poly.type
_entity_poly.pdbx_seq_one_letter_code
_entity_poly.pdbx_strand_id
1 'polypeptide(L)'
;MHRVSFSALVCGAALGLLTISPAWAECGFSGRTGTVNVLANSFPVLDHMASAMKACAKDGLTVNVKLTSQLKEEVEQAFNSGASPFDLAQVGTGSFTTLAANGSLQPITDLVLKYKAKYDIQYPMLITIGKEVYGIAFQTNLQHLFYRKDLLEQHKIPVPKTYAEVLAAAKKLKEVGAVENPFSAAYKPGWDLANEFTNIYLSEGGKFFADGSAEPKFQSPEALKTLATMKDLVSYMSPNALGLATGDVTTAFQQGTTALGILWATRAAAMDDAKVSKVAGKVGFAAAPAADIGAPAATTQFWDAFVMPRSMKGDRETAFLLLMEATKLETMKAAPDLANWLRPGISTSDYAKGVQESVAAQAPGFPTEPYFSLALAALGQQVGDYLAGRKTAEQALAEATRAYTQSAKEKGFLK
;
A
#
# COMPACT_ATOMS: atom_id res chain seq x y z
N MET A 1 -50.62 -33.70 -60.10
CA MET A 1 -50.42 -33.47 -58.66
C MET A 1 -48.96 -33.84 -58.36
N HIS A 2 -48.05 -32.84 -58.43
CA HIS A 2 -46.65 -33.05 -58.16
C HIS A 2 -46.31 -32.27 -56.89
N ARG A 3 -45.88 -32.99 -55.88
CA ARG A 3 -45.31 -32.38 -54.64
C ARG A 3 -43.83 -32.16 -54.85
N VAL A 4 -43.39 -30.91 -54.76
CA VAL A 4 -41.96 -30.52 -54.71
C VAL A 4 -41.59 -30.38 -53.25
N SER A 5 -40.61 -31.20 -52.79
CA SER A 5 -40.03 -31.08 -51.43
C SER A 5 -38.84 -30.16 -51.51
N PHE A 6 -38.86 -29.07 -50.72
CA PHE A 6 -37.68 -28.19 -50.48
C PHE A 6 -36.94 -28.70 -49.26
N SER A 7 -35.73 -29.14 -49.45
CA SER A 7 -34.74 -29.42 -48.37
C SER A 7 -33.99 -28.16 -48.08
N ALA A 8 -34.16 -27.59 -46.87
CA ALA A 8 -33.39 -26.47 -46.40
C ALA A 8 -32.09 -26.99 -45.75
N LEU A 9 -30.95 -26.65 -46.34
CA LEU A 9 -29.63 -26.85 -45.74
C LEU A 9 -29.37 -25.75 -44.70
N VAL A 10 -29.31 -26.13 -43.45
CA VAL A 10 -28.88 -25.24 -42.36
C VAL A 10 -27.38 -25.35 -42.24
N CYS A 11 -26.64 -24.35 -42.74
CA CYS A 11 -25.22 -24.17 -42.46
C CYS A 11 -25.07 -23.55 -41.07
N GLY A 12 -24.74 -24.38 -40.06
CA GLY A 12 -24.35 -23.94 -38.74
C GLY A 12 -22.93 -23.33 -38.77
N ALA A 13 -22.81 -22.02 -38.75
CA ALA A 13 -21.56 -21.35 -38.49
C ALA A 13 -21.25 -21.43 -36.98
N ALA A 14 -20.33 -22.31 -36.60
CA ALA A 14 -19.78 -22.32 -35.23
C ALA A 14 -18.87 -21.10 -35.09
N LEU A 15 -19.37 -20.05 -34.42
CA LEU A 15 -18.49 -18.98 -33.90
C LEU A 15 -17.65 -19.55 -32.75
N GLY A 16 -16.42 -19.92 -33.06
CA GLY A 16 -15.41 -20.18 -32.03
C GLY A 16 -15.12 -18.88 -31.28
N LEU A 17 -15.56 -18.79 -30.04
CA LEU A 17 -15.08 -17.80 -29.08
C LEU A 17 -13.58 -18.07 -28.85
N LEU A 18 -12.75 -17.35 -29.56
CA LEU A 18 -11.33 -17.21 -29.22
C LEU A 18 -11.27 -16.49 -27.89
N THR A 19 -11.13 -17.23 -26.81
CA THR A 19 -10.68 -16.68 -25.53
C THR A 19 -9.26 -16.19 -25.75
N ILE A 20 -9.09 -14.90 -25.93
CA ILE A 20 -7.77 -14.26 -25.89
C ILE A 20 -7.33 -14.31 -24.42
N SER A 21 -6.69 -15.39 -24.03
CA SER A 21 -5.87 -15.40 -22.81
C SER A 21 -4.79 -14.34 -23.03
N PRO A 22 -4.54 -13.45 -22.06
CA PRO A 22 -3.42 -12.53 -22.16
C PRO A 22 -2.17 -13.39 -22.38
N ALA A 23 -1.54 -13.26 -23.55
CA ALA A 23 -0.26 -13.92 -23.82
C ALA A 23 0.76 -13.26 -22.90
N TRP A 24 1.01 -13.88 -21.75
CA TRP A 24 2.15 -13.52 -20.91
C TRP A 24 3.39 -13.68 -21.80
N ALA A 25 4.19 -12.61 -21.91
CA ALA A 25 5.46 -12.69 -22.60
C ALA A 25 6.24 -13.89 -22.04
N GLU A 26 6.84 -14.70 -22.93
CA GLU A 26 7.62 -15.85 -22.49
C GLU A 26 8.64 -15.46 -21.41
N CYS A 27 8.88 -16.37 -20.48
CA CYS A 27 9.87 -16.18 -19.43
C CYS A 27 11.23 -15.88 -20.05
N GLY A 28 11.88 -14.79 -19.66
CA GLY A 28 13.13 -14.30 -20.21
C GLY A 28 14.37 -15.15 -19.87
N PHE A 29 14.17 -16.31 -19.21
CA PHE A 29 15.24 -17.27 -18.89
C PHE A 29 14.74 -18.71 -19.03
N SER A 30 15.69 -19.66 -19.18
CA SER A 30 15.43 -21.09 -19.30
C SER A 30 16.54 -21.89 -18.62
N GLY A 31 16.39 -23.22 -18.54
CA GLY A 31 17.40 -24.13 -18.01
C GLY A 31 17.58 -24.06 -16.48
N ARG A 32 16.62 -23.46 -15.77
CA ARG A 32 16.58 -23.47 -14.30
C ARG A 32 15.62 -24.54 -13.82
N THR A 33 16.01 -25.23 -12.74
CA THR A 33 15.22 -26.29 -12.10
C THR A 33 15.10 -26.05 -10.60
N GLY A 34 14.28 -26.84 -9.93
CA GLY A 34 14.08 -26.75 -8.50
C GLY A 34 12.81 -25.98 -8.12
N THR A 35 12.74 -25.51 -6.89
CA THR A 35 11.56 -24.81 -6.36
C THR A 35 11.94 -23.44 -5.85
N VAL A 36 11.15 -22.43 -6.22
CA VAL A 36 11.22 -21.08 -5.65
C VAL A 36 9.90 -20.77 -4.95
N ASN A 37 10.00 -20.42 -3.67
CA ASN A 37 8.86 -20.06 -2.81
C ASN A 37 8.85 -18.54 -2.59
N VAL A 38 7.75 -17.89 -2.89
CA VAL A 38 7.56 -16.45 -2.79
C VAL A 38 6.44 -16.15 -1.80
N LEU A 39 6.64 -15.18 -0.92
CA LEU A 39 5.63 -14.65 -0.01
C LEU A 39 5.29 -13.21 -0.40
N ALA A 40 4.00 -12.89 -0.56
CA ALA A 40 3.56 -11.55 -0.90
C ALA A 40 2.18 -11.22 -0.28
N ASN A 41 1.85 -9.93 -0.24
CA ASN A 41 0.54 -9.49 0.22
C ASN A 41 -0.54 -9.84 -0.81
N SER A 42 -1.79 -9.89 -0.35
CA SER A 42 -2.96 -10.18 -1.20
C SER A 42 -3.62 -8.88 -1.65
N PHE A 43 -3.20 -8.35 -2.80
CA PHE A 43 -3.88 -7.26 -3.51
C PHE A 43 -3.51 -7.27 -5.01
N PRO A 44 -4.30 -6.63 -5.89
CA PRO A 44 -4.29 -6.89 -7.34
C PRO A 44 -2.94 -6.81 -8.04
N VAL A 45 -2.07 -5.86 -7.66
CA VAL A 45 -0.74 -5.75 -8.30
C VAL A 45 0.13 -6.98 -8.02
N LEU A 46 0.02 -7.56 -6.81
CA LEU A 46 0.80 -8.76 -6.47
C LEU A 46 0.20 -10.04 -7.05
N ASP A 47 -1.12 -10.12 -7.25
CA ASP A 47 -1.74 -11.17 -8.05
C ASP A 47 -1.21 -11.15 -9.50
N HIS A 48 -1.09 -9.96 -10.08
CA HIS A 48 -0.55 -9.76 -11.41
C HIS A 48 0.93 -10.17 -11.50
N MET A 49 1.77 -9.71 -10.58
CA MET A 49 3.18 -10.07 -10.52
C MET A 49 3.40 -11.57 -10.25
N ALA A 50 2.59 -12.17 -9.37
CA ALA A 50 2.60 -13.61 -9.11
C ALA A 50 2.28 -14.42 -10.37
N SER A 51 1.34 -13.95 -11.19
CA SER A 51 1.01 -14.60 -12.46
C SER A 51 2.20 -14.57 -13.43
N ALA A 52 2.94 -13.45 -13.51
CA ALA A 52 4.15 -13.35 -14.30
C ALA A 52 5.26 -14.31 -13.82
N MET A 53 5.44 -14.43 -12.50
CA MET A 53 6.39 -15.39 -11.92
C MET A 53 5.98 -16.84 -12.24
N LYS A 54 4.71 -17.20 -12.05
CA LYS A 54 4.19 -18.55 -12.31
C LYS A 54 4.26 -18.94 -13.78
N ALA A 55 4.21 -17.99 -14.72
CA ALA A 55 4.41 -18.25 -16.14
C ALA A 55 5.81 -18.82 -16.46
N CYS A 56 6.78 -18.66 -15.55
CA CYS A 56 8.11 -19.24 -15.65
C CYS A 56 8.21 -20.69 -15.14
N ALA A 57 7.16 -21.26 -14.56
CA ALA A 57 7.15 -22.62 -14.06
C ALA A 57 7.09 -23.63 -15.21
N LYS A 58 8.25 -24.04 -15.69
CA LYS A 58 8.44 -25.01 -16.78
C LYS A 58 9.79 -25.72 -16.63
N ASP A 59 9.99 -26.81 -17.34
CA ASP A 59 11.28 -27.50 -17.51
C ASP A 59 11.94 -27.90 -16.17
N GLY A 60 11.13 -28.32 -15.17
CA GLY A 60 11.61 -28.73 -13.84
C GLY A 60 11.73 -27.57 -12.83
N LEU A 61 11.33 -26.35 -13.19
CA LEU A 61 11.19 -25.23 -12.25
C LEU A 61 9.76 -25.17 -11.71
N THR A 62 9.64 -25.23 -10.37
CA THR A 62 8.37 -25.02 -9.64
C THR A 62 8.37 -23.63 -9.01
N VAL A 63 7.30 -22.87 -9.18
CA VAL A 63 7.13 -21.53 -8.61
C VAL A 63 5.88 -21.50 -7.73
N ASN A 64 6.08 -21.42 -6.43
CA ASN A 64 5.02 -21.29 -5.43
C ASN A 64 4.93 -19.83 -4.97
N VAL A 65 3.77 -19.21 -5.12
CA VAL A 65 3.52 -17.87 -4.58
C VAL A 65 2.39 -17.96 -3.57
N LYS A 66 2.71 -17.68 -2.31
CA LYS A 66 1.75 -17.51 -1.22
C LYS A 66 1.37 -16.04 -1.13
N LEU A 67 0.08 -15.76 -1.29
CA LEU A 67 -0.51 -14.46 -1.04
C LEU A 67 -1.22 -14.47 0.32
N THR A 68 -1.01 -13.42 1.12
CA THR A 68 -1.54 -13.34 2.49
C THR A 68 -1.89 -11.91 2.88
N SER A 69 -2.92 -11.73 3.69
CA SER A 69 -3.23 -10.43 4.32
C SER A 69 -2.43 -10.17 5.61
N GLN A 70 -1.64 -11.16 6.07
CA GLN A 70 -0.84 -11.11 7.29
C GLN A 70 0.67 -11.07 6.96
N LEU A 71 1.01 -10.42 5.84
CA LEU A 71 2.37 -10.44 5.31
C LEU A 71 3.43 -10.02 6.32
N LYS A 72 3.18 -8.96 7.09
CA LYS A 72 4.16 -8.39 8.01
C LYS A 72 4.61 -9.41 9.05
N GLU A 73 3.65 -10.05 9.70
CA GLU A 73 3.90 -11.04 10.74
C GLU A 73 4.59 -12.29 10.15
N GLU A 74 4.11 -12.75 9.00
CA GLU A 74 4.64 -13.94 8.34
C GLU A 74 6.07 -13.73 7.82
N VAL A 75 6.39 -12.56 7.24
CA VAL A 75 7.74 -12.30 6.72
C VAL A 75 8.74 -12.12 7.85
N GLU A 76 8.35 -11.45 8.94
CA GLU A 76 9.21 -11.28 10.12
C GLU A 76 9.52 -12.64 10.77
N GLN A 77 8.50 -13.50 10.92
CA GLN A 77 8.68 -14.85 11.45
C GLN A 77 9.58 -15.70 10.54
N ALA A 78 9.30 -15.71 9.24
CA ALA A 78 10.02 -16.54 8.27
C ALA A 78 11.49 -16.13 8.13
N PHE A 79 11.78 -14.83 8.05
CA PHE A 79 13.12 -14.33 7.80
C PHE A 79 14.03 -14.32 9.02
N ASN A 80 13.45 -14.24 10.22
CA ASN A 80 14.20 -14.36 11.48
C ASN A 80 14.37 -15.83 11.92
N SER A 81 13.79 -16.79 11.20
CA SER A 81 14.04 -18.22 11.43
C SER A 81 15.43 -18.63 10.89
N GLY A 82 16.03 -19.66 11.46
CA GLY A 82 17.31 -20.19 11.01
C GLY A 82 17.33 -20.79 9.60
N ALA A 83 16.12 -21.01 9.01
CA ALA A 83 15.93 -21.49 7.66
C ALA A 83 14.60 -20.97 7.14
N SER A 84 14.64 -19.96 6.28
CA SER A 84 13.43 -19.40 5.68
C SER A 84 12.76 -20.44 4.75
N PRO A 85 11.42 -20.61 4.85
CA PRO A 85 10.66 -21.41 3.89
C PRO A 85 10.44 -20.69 2.56
N PHE A 86 10.78 -19.39 2.48
CA PHE A 86 10.66 -18.55 1.29
C PHE A 86 12.01 -18.08 0.79
N ASP A 87 12.14 -17.95 -0.52
CA ASP A 87 13.32 -17.49 -1.22
C ASP A 87 13.23 -15.99 -1.56
N LEU A 88 12.00 -15.50 -1.73
CA LEU A 88 11.65 -14.10 -1.95
C LEU A 88 10.48 -13.73 -1.06
N ALA A 89 10.47 -12.48 -0.57
CA ALA A 89 9.27 -11.90 0.00
C ALA A 89 9.09 -10.44 -0.44
N GLN A 90 7.82 -10.07 -0.65
CA GLN A 90 7.46 -8.67 -0.75
C GLN A 90 7.50 -8.05 0.65
N VAL A 91 8.03 -6.84 0.72
CA VAL A 91 8.08 -6.03 1.95
C VAL A 91 7.75 -4.58 1.61
N GLY A 92 7.08 -3.89 2.51
CA GLY A 92 7.01 -2.44 2.51
C GLY A 92 8.14 -1.81 3.32
N THR A 93 8.27 -0.49 3.26
CA THR A 93 9.33 0.30 3.91
C THR A 93 9.54 -0.07 5.39
N GLY A 94 8.46 -0.20 6.16
CA GLY A 94 8.54 -0.49 7.60
C GLY A 94 9.10 -1.89 7.92
N SER A 95 8.63 -2.93 7.23
CA SER A 95 9.13 -4.31 7.42
C SER A 95 10.59 -4.44 6.95
N PHE A 96 10.94 -3.79 5.84
CA PHE A 96 12.32 -3.75 5.36
C PHE A 96 13.28 -3.24 6.43
N THR A 97 12.96 -2.12 7.06
CA THR A 97 13.80 -1.49 8.09
C THR A 97 14.03 -2.43 9.27
N THR A 98 12.97 -3.11 9.73
CA THR A 98 13.08 -4.08 10.83
C THR A 98 13.96 -5.28 10.44
N LEU A 99 13.73 -5.86 9.26
CA LEU A 99 14.50 -7.01 8.77
C LEU A 99 15.97 -6.66 8.51
N ALA A 100 16.23 -5.46 8.01
CA ALA A 100 17.59 -4.96 7.80
C ALA A 100 18.34 -4.77 9.12
N ALA A 101 17.70 -4.16 10.11
CA ALA A 101 18.27 -3.97 11.45
C ALA A 101 18.59 -5.31 12.14
N ASN A 102 17.75 -6.33 11.95
CA ASN A 102 18.00 -7.69 12.47
C ASN A 102 19.05 -8.47 11.69
N GLY A 103 19.58 -7.93 10.58
CA GLY A 103 20.51 -8.64 9.71
C GLY A 103 19.90 -9.84 8.98
N SER A 104 18.57 -9.87 8.83
CA SER A 104 17.82 -11.00 8.25
C SER A 104 17.82 -11.00 6.72
N LEU A 105 18.28 -9.91 6.09
CA LEU A 105 18.35 -9.76 4.64
C LEU A 105 19.74 -10.09 4.11
N GLN A 106 19.83 -10.58 2.88
CA GLN A 106 21.09 -10.70 2.16
C GLN A 106 21.18 -9.66 1.04
N PRO A 107 22.40 -9.13 0.77
CA PRO A 107 22.59 -8.22 -0.36
C PRO A 107 22.45 -8.97 -1.70
N ILE A 108 21.96 -8.24 -2.71
CA ILE A 108 21.77 -8.72 -4.08
C ILE A 108 22.57 -7.88 -5.09
N THR A 109 23.55 -7.12 -4.64
CA THR A 109 24.35 -6.20 -5.46
C THR A 109 25.00 -6.89 -6.66
N ASP A 110 25.60 -8.06 -6.47
CA ASP A 110 26.23 -8.88 -7.50
C ASP A 110 25.24 -9.29 -8.59
N LEU A 111 24.03 -9.71 -8.22
CA LEU A 111 22.97 -10.08 -9.15
C LEU A 111 22.44 -8.86 -9.92
N VAL A 112 22.26 -7.72 -9.23
CA VAL A 112 21.89 -6.46 -9.87
C VAL A 112 22.94 -6.08 -10.93
N LEU A 113 24.22 -6.07 -10.58
CA LEU A 113 25.30 -5.75 -11.50
C LEU A 113 25.35 -6.71 -12.69
N LYS A 114 25.16 -8.01 -12.46
CA LYS A 114 25.16 -9.06 -13.50
C LYS A 114 24.01 -8.88 -14.49
N TYR A 115 22.83 -8.49 -14.02
CA TYR A 115 21.61 -8.50 -14.81
C TYR A 115 21.08 -7.11 -15.17
N LYS A 116 21.73 -6.03 -14.69
CA LYS A 116 21.28 -4.65 -14.90
C LYS A 116 20.97 -4.30 -16.35
N ALA A 117 21.88 -4.65 -17.27
CA ALA A 117 21.72 -4.35 -18.70
C ALA A 117 20.60 -5.18 -19.34
N LYS A 118 20.50 -6.47 -18.98
CA LYS A 118 19.48 -7.37 -19.54
C LYS A 118 18.06 -6.96 -19.19
N TYR A 119 17.84 -6.57 -17.93
CA TYR A 119 16.52 -6.24 -17.42
C TYR A 119 16.31 -4.73 -17.27
N ASP A 120 17.26 -3.91 -17.73
CA ASP A 120 17.19 -2.44 -17.63
C ASP A 120 16.83 -1.99 -16.21
N ILE A 121 17.58 -2.48 -15.19
CA ILE A 121 17.31 -2.18 -13.80
C ILE A 121 17.68 -0.71 -13.53
N GLN A 122 16.69 0.12 -13.19
CA GLN A 122 16.83 1.55 -13.00
C GLN A 122 17.14 1.88 -11.54
N TYR A 123 17.84 2.99 -11.30
CA TYR A 123 18.22 3.45 -9.96
C TYR A 123 17.03 3.60 -8.99
N PRO A 124 15.87 4.16 -9.39
CA PRO A 124 14.72 4.29 -8.49
C PRO A 124 14.15 2.96 -7.98
N MET A 125 14.51 1.83 -8.63
CA MET A 125 14.09 0.50 -8.21
C MET A 125 14.99 -0.10 -7.12
N LEU A 126 16.14 0.52 -6.80
CA LEU A 126 17.13 -0.06 -5.90
C LEU A 126 16.93 0.38 -4.47
N ILE A 127 16.72 -0.57 -3.57
CA ILE A 127 16.72 -0.32 -2.13
C ILE A 127 18.10 -0.63 -1.57
N THR A 128 18.78 0.40 -1.08
CA THR A 128 20.18 0.30 -0.68
C THR A 128 20.39 0.56 0.81
N ILE A 129 21.39 -0.12 1.38
CA ILE A 129 21.98 0.20 2.69
C ILE A 129 23.47 0.38 2.47
N GLY A 130 23.97 1.59 2.66
CA GLY A 130 25.33 1.93 2.30
C GLY A 130 25.60 1.76 0.79
N LYS A 131 26.51 0.86 0.44
CA LYS A 131 26.85 0.57 -0.97
C LYS A 131 26.18 -0.69 -1.52
N GLU A 132 25.46 -1.43 -0.68
CA GLU A 132 24.86 -2.70 -1.04
C GLU A 132 23.36 -2.54 -1.37
N VAL A 133 22.90 -3.27 -2.39
CA VAL A 133 21.48 -3.38 -2.76
C VAL A 133 20.88 -4.57 -2.02
N TYR A 134 19.75 -4.36 -1.37
CA TYR A 134 19.03 -5.40 -0.61
C TYR A 134 17.66 -5.73 -1.16
N GLY A 135 17.10 -4.91 -2.04
CA GLY A 135 15.79 -5.15 -2.61
C GLY A 135 15.58 -4.45 -3.95
N ILE A 136 14.59 -4.94 -4.68
CA ILE A 136 14.10 -4.31 -5.90
C ILE A 136 12.69 -3.79 -5.62
N ALA A 137 12.56 -2.48 -5.54
CA ALA A 137 11.27 -1.81 -5.44
C ALA A 137 10.56 -1.80 -6.80
N PHE A 138 9.25 -2.02 -6.77
CA PHE A 138 8.45 -2.05 -7.98
C PHE A 138 7.43 -0.91 -8.05
N GLN A 139 6.96 -0.40 -6.89
CA GLN A 139 6.01 0.69 -6.82
C GLN A 139 6.33 1.65 -5.69
N THR A 140 5.87 2.89 -5.84
CA THR A 140 5.65 3.82 -4.74
C THR A 140 4.17 3.81 -4.36
N ASN A 141 3.90 4.00 -3.08
CA ASN A 141 2.56 4.02 -2.56
C ASN A 141 2.44 5.09 -1.48
N LEU A 142 1.30 5.71 -1.37
CA LEU A 142 0.94 6.61 -0.29
C LEU A 142 -0.58 6.69 -0.18
N GLN A 143 -1.07 7.18 0.94
CA GLN A 143 -2.49 7.49 1.09
C GLN A 143 -2.76 8.88 0.55
N HIS A 144 -3.92 9.07 -0.10
CA HIS A 144 -4.34 10.37 -0.59
C HIS A 144 -5.87 10.53 -0.51
N LEU A 145 -6.39 11.69 -0.88
CA LEU A 145 -7.82 11.95 -0.83
C LEU A 145 -8.53 11.26 -2.00
N PHE A 146 -9.51 10.43 -1.66
CA PHE A 146 -10.56 9.93 -2.54
C PHE A 146 -11.82 10.72 -2.28
N TYR A 147 -12.52 11.14 -3.34
CA TYR A 147 -13.74 11.92 -3.17
C TYR A 147 -14.77 11.62 -4.26
N ARG A 148 -16.05 11.71 -3.90
CA ARG A 148 -17.18 11.59 -4.83
C ARG A 148 -17.31 12.91 -5.59
N LYS A 149 -16.69 12.97 -6.80
CA LYS A 149 -16.69 14.19 -7.64
C LYS A 149 -18.10 14.64 -8.01
N ASP A 150 -19.02 13.70 -8.28
CA ASP A 150 -20.41 13.97 -8.57
C ASP A 150 -21.15 14.68 -7.41
N LEU A 151 -20.92 14.26 -6.16
CA LEU A 151 -21.54 14.88 -4.99
C LEU A 151 -20.93 16.27 -4.69
N LEU A 152 -19.60 16.41 -4.81
CA LEU A 152 -18.93 17.69 -4.60
C LEU A 152 -19.42 18.72 -5.64
N GLU A 153 -19.49 18.35 -6.90
CA GLU A 153 -20.01 19.19 -7.99
C GLU A 153 -21.47 19.57 -7.76
N GLN A 154 -22.33 18.58 -7.47
CA GLN A 154 -23.76 18.80 -7.22
C GLN A 154 -24.01 19.81 -6.11
N HIS A 155 -23.21 19.75 -5.03
CA HIS A 155 -23.39 20.62 -3.86
C HIS A 155 -22.44 21.82 -3.85
N LYS A 156 -21.69 22.07 -4.93
CA LYS A 156 -20.74 23.16 -5.11
C LYS A 156 -19.71 23.23 -3.97
N ILE A 157 -19.18 22.05 -3.60
CA ILE A 157 -18.13 21.89 -2.58
C ILE A 157 -16.78 21.81 -3.32
N PRO A 158 -15.81 22.68 -3.05
CA PRO A 158 -14.48 22.55 -3.63
C PRO A 158 -13.80 21.27 -3.12
N VAL A 159 -12.86 20.73 -3.92
CA VAL A 159 -12.04 19.58 -3.49
C VAL A 159 -11.16 20.03 -2.32
N PRO A 160 -11.30 19.39 -1.13
CA PRO A 160 -10.56 19.76 0.07
C PRO A 160 -9.04 19.60 -0.08
N LYS A 161 -8.28 20.55 0.45
CA LYS A 161 -6.82 20.57 0.48
C LYS A 161 -6.24 20.48 1.89
N THR A 162 -7.06 20.74 2.91
CA THR A 162 -6.69 20.67 4.32
C THR A 162 -7.72 19.85 5.09
N TYR A 163 -7.35 19.35 6.27
CA TYR A 163 -8.31 18.64 7.13
C TYR A 163 -9.45 19.53 7.61
N ALA A 164 -9.21 20.83 7.80
CA ALA A 164 -10.28 21.79 8.09
C ALA A 164 -11.30 21.86 6.94
N GLU A 165 -10.84 21.84 5.69
CA GLU A 165 -11.71 21.82 4.51
C GLU A 165 -12.41 20.44 4.35
N VAL A 166 -11.75 19.31 4.69
CA VAL A 166 -12.38 18.00 4.74
C VAL A 166 -13.55 17.99 5.74
N LEU A 167 -13.34 18.50 6.95
CA LEU A 167 -14.37 18.61 7.97
C LEU A 167 -15.55 19.50 7.52
N ALA A 168 -15.27 20.63 6.88
CA ALA A 168 -16.30 21.53 6.33
C ALA A 168 -17.10 20.83 5.21
N ALA A 169 -16.43 20.13 4.30
CA ALA A 169 -17.07 19.37 3.22
C ALA A 169 -17.93 18.22 3.78
N ALA A 170 -17.40 17.47 4.73
CA ALA A 170 -18.11 16.37 5.40
C ALA A 170 -19.38 16.89 6.13
N LYS A 171 -19.24 17.99 6.86
CA LYS A 171 -20.37 18.66 7.50
C LYS A 171 -21.45 19.03 6.50
N LYS A 172 -21.08 19.69 5.41
CA LYS A 172 -22.02 20.11 4.36
C LYS A 172 -22.73 18.94 3.71
N LEU A 173 -22.00 17.86 3.35
CA LEU A 173 -22.59 16.65 2.76
C LEU A 173 -23.59 15.96 3.69
N LYS A 174 -23.34 15.95 5.00
CA LYS A 174 -24.25 15.42 6.01
C LYS A 174 -25.49 16.29 6.17
N GLU A 175 -25.34 17.61 6.23
CA GLU A 175 -26.44 18.56 6.38
C GLU A 175 -27.42 18.54 5.22
N VAL A 176 -26.93 18.34 3.98
CA VAL A 176 -27.78 18.23 2.78
C VAL A 176 -28.33 16.82 2.55
N GLY A 177 -28.02 15.88 3.45
CA GLY A 177 -28.49 14.50 3.35
C GLY A 177 -27.90 13.72 2.18
N ALA A 178 -26.77 14.16 1.61
CA ALA A 178 -26.13 13.49 0.48
C ALA A 178 -25.58 12.10 0.86
N VAL A 179 -24.95 12.00 2.03
CA VAL A 179 -24.39 10.77 2.61
C VAL A 179 -24.45 10.89 4.13
N GLU A 180 -24.84 9.81 4.81
CA GLU A 180 -24.97 9.81 6.29
C GLU A 180 -23.60 9.86 6.98
N ASN A 181 -22.62 9.12 6.44
CA ASN A 181 -21.26 9.01 6.97
C ASN A 181 -20.26 9.50 5.90
N PRO A 182 -20.13 10.83 5.71
CA PRO A 182 -19.45 11.40 4.55
C PRO A 182 -17.93 11.21 4.53
N PHE A 183 -17.30 10.82 5.62
CA PHE A 183 -15.85 10.56 5.69
C PHE A 183 -15.56 9.12 6.10
N SER A 184 -14.45 8.57 5.59
CA SER A 184 -13.96 7.24 5.98
C SER A 184 -12.44 7.17 5.88
N ALA A 185 -11.80 6.53 6.87
CA ALA A 185 -10.38 6.22 6.91
C ALA A 185 -10.15 4.92 7.70
N ALA A 186 -8.97 4.34 7.61
CA ALA A 186 -8.66 3.05 8.25
C ALA A 186 -8.28 3.27 9.73
N TYR A 187 -9.28 3.36 10.61
CA TYR A 187 -9.10 3.66 12.04
C TYR A 187 -9.09 2.43 12.94
N LYS A 188 -8.94 1.23 12.39
CA LYS A 188 -8.76 0.01 13.18
C LYS A 188 -7.49 0.13 14.03
N PRO A 189 -7.61 -0.05 15.38
CA PRO A 189 -6.45 -0.02 16.27
C PRO A 189 -5.33 -0.96 15.83
N GLY A 190 -4.10 -0.52 16.03
CA GLY A 190 -2.90 -1.17 15.54
C GLY A 190 -2.22 -0.35 14.43
N TRP A 191 -1.69 -1.02 13.43
CA TRP A 191 -0.89 -0.38 12.40
C TRP A 191 -1.67 0.66 11.57
N ASP A 192 -2.91 0.35 11.16
CA ASP A 192 -3.74 1.24 10.35
C ASP A 192 -3.93 2.59 11.07
N LEU A 193 -4.40 2.56 12.31
CA LEU A 193 -4.66 3.77 13.10
C LEU A 193 -3.37 4.55 13.41
N ALA A 194 -2.27 3.83 13.72
CA ALA A 194 -0.97 4.46 13.95
C ALA A 194 -0.43 5.16 12.70
N ASN A 195 -0.69 4.60 11.51
CA ASN A 195 -0.30 5.20 10.25
C ASN A 195 -1.10 6.48 9.96
N GLU A 196 -2.41 6.47 10.19
CA GLU A 196 -3.25 7.67 10.07
C GLU A 196 -2.78 8.79 11.03
N PHE A 197 -2.48 8.44 12.30
CA PHE A 197 -1.87 9.38 13.24
C PHE A 197 -0.53 9.92 12.71
N THR A 198 0.34 9.05 12.22
CA THR A 198 1.67 9.40 11.69
C THR A 198 1.57 10.43 10.57
N ASN A 199 0.67 10.20 9.63
CA ASN A 199 0.48 11.06 8.47
C ASN A 199 0.07 12.48 8.87
N ILE A 200 -0.90 12.62 9.76
CA ILE A 200 -1.36 13.93 10.24
C ILE A 200 -0.28 14.57 11.12
N TYR A 201 0.34 13.81 12.01
CA TYR A 201 1.35 14.29 12.93
C TYR A 201 2.57 14.89 12.22
N LEU A 202 3.06 14.23 11.19
CA LEU A 202 4.17 14.76 10.39
C LEU A 202 3.77 16.01 9.60
N SER A 203 2.54 16.11 9.12
CA SER A 203 2.00 17.29 8.47
C SER A 203 1.84 18.49 9.44
N GLU A 204 1.53 18.22 10.72
CA GLU A 204 1.55 19.23 11.79
C GLU A 204 2.97 19.72 12.15
N GLY A 205 4.02 19.13 11.55
CA GLY A 205 5.43 19.40 11.88
C GLY A 205 5.95 18.61 13.07
N GLY A 206 5.23 17.58 13.50
CA GLY A 206 5.60 16.73 14.62
C GLY A 206 6.86 15.91 14.35
N LYS A 207 7.62 15.64 15.41
CA LYS A 207 8.80 14.77 15.41
C LYS A 207 8.58 13.60 16.35
N PHE A 208 8.80 12.38 15.89
CA PHE A 208 8.65 11.19 16.75
C PHE A 208 9.77 11.08 17.79
N PHE A 209 10.98 11.51 17.43
CA PHE A 209 12.17 11.32 18.24
C PHE A 209 13.01 12.59 18.27
N ALA A 210 13.88 12.69 19.28
CA ALA A 210 14.93 13.69 19.30
C ALA A 210 15.98 13.38 18.21
N ASP A 211 16.57 14.41 17.64
CA ASP A 211 17.50 14.28 16.51
C ASP A 211 18.66 13.33 16.85
N GLY A 212 18.83 12.28 16.04
CA GLY A 212 19.86 11.27 16.21
C GLY A 212 19.71 10.36 17.45
N SER A 213 18.53 10.28 18.05
CA SER A 213 18.27 9.54 19.28
C SER A 213 16.95 8.77 19.19
N ALA A 214 16.81 7.72 20.02
CA ALA A 214 15.55 7.01 20.21
C ALA A 214 14.63 7.67 21.27
N GLU A 215 15.00 8.82 21.81
CA GLU A 215 14.20 9.53 22.82
C GLU A 215 12.88 10.02 22.22
N PRO A 216 11.72 9.62 22.77
CA PRO A 216 10.41 9.93 22.21
C PRO A 216 10.04 11.41 22.33
N LYS A 217 9.44 11.99 21.29
CA LYS A 217 8.97 13.38 21.22
C LYS A 217 7.47 13.52 20.93
N PHE A 218 6.74 12.43 20.88
CA PHE A 218 5.32 12.48 20.52
C PHE A 218 4.35 12.85 21.66
N GLN A 219 4.85 13.35 22.80
CA GLN A 219 4.07 14.17 23.75
C GLN A 219 4.28 15.64 23.42
N SER A 220 3.61 16.15 22.39
CA SER A 220 3.83 17.50 21.86
C SER A 220 2.52 18.19 21.52
N PRO A 221 2.51 19.52 21.37
CA PRO A 221 1.33 20.25 20.90
C PRO A 221 0.80 19.77 19.55
N GLU A 222 1.71 19.38 18.63
CA GLU A 222 1.36 18.83 17.32
C GLU A 222 0.64 17.49 17.45
N ALA A 223 1.05 16.63 18.38
CA ALA A 223 0.36 15.38 18.66
C ALA A 223 -1.05 15.60 19.24
N LEU A 224 -1.23 16.58 20.11
CA LEU A 224 -2.55 16.95 20.64
C LEU A 224 -3.48 17.48 19.53
N LYS A 225 -2.97 18.32 18.62
CA LYS A 225 -3.73 18.79 17.45
C LYS A 225 -4.10 17.61 16.52
N THR A 226 -3.16 16.71 16.26
CA THR A 226 -3.41 15.49 15.48
C THR A 226 -4.56 14.70 16.08
N LEU A 227 -4.54 14.43 17.38
CA LEU A 227 -5.59 13.70 18.06
C LEU A 227 -6.94 14.42 17.99
N ALA A 228 -6.96 15.75 18.13
CA ALA A 228 -8.18 16.55 18.01
C ALA A 228 -8.77 16.43 16.59
N THR A 229 -7.96 16.61 15.55
CA THR A 229 -8.36 16.43 14.14
C THR A 229 -8.95 15.03 13.89
N MET A 230 -8.29 13.98 14.38
CA MET A 230 -8.77 12.60 14.25
C MET A 230 -10.12 12.40 14.94
N LYS A 231 -10.30 12.99 16.15
CA LYS A 231 -11.55 12.91 16.90
C LYS A 231 -12.70 13.61 16.17
N ASP A 232 -12.44 14.79 15.58
CA ASP A 232 -13.42 15.52 14.80
C ASP A 232 -13.85 14.74 13.55
N LEU A 233 -12.90 14.11 12.86
CA LEU A 233 -13.17 13.25 11.69
C LEU A 233 -14.06 12.05 12.05
N VAL A 234 -13.87 11.43 13.21
CA VAL A 234 -14.72 10.31 13.70
C VAL A 234 -16.19 10.69 13.72
N SER A 235 -16.55 11.96 13.98
CA SER A 235 -17.94 12.45 14.00
C SER A 235 -18.66 12.36 12.64
N TYR A 236 -17.91 12.18 11.57
CA TYR A 236 -18.39 12.05 10.20
C TYR A 236 -18.18 10.64 9.61
N MET A 237 -17.64 9.72 10.39
CA MET A 237 -17.45 8.32 10.02
C MET A 237 -18.66 7.47 10.45
N SER A 238 -18.68 6.23 9.99
CA SER A 238 -19.67 5.25 10.46
C SER A 238 -19.53 5.00 11.97
N PRO A 239 -20.61 4.58 12.66
CA PRO A 239 -20.54 4.24 14.10
C PRO A 239 -19.48 3.20 14.44
N ASN A 240 -19.08 2.38 13.47
CA ASN A 240 -17.98 1.39 13.61
C ASN A 240 -16.61 1.94 13.15
N ALA A 241 -16.36 3.24 13.25
CA ALA A 241 -15.11 3.87 12.77
C ALA A 241 -13.86 3.13 13.23
N LEU A 242 -13.79 2.71 14.50
CA LEU A 242 -12.65 1.99 15.07
C LEU A 242 -12.58 0.50 14.68
N GLY A 243 -13.50 0.00 13.86
CA GLY A 243 -13.44 -1.33 13.28
C GLY A 243 -12.96 -1.33 11.83
N LEU A 244 -12.85 -0.14 11.20
CA LEU A 244 -12.56 -0.04 9.78
C LEU A 244 -11.08 -0.24 9.47
N ALA A 245 -10.76 -1.29 8.72
CA ALA A 245 -9.49 -1.49 8.05
C ALA A 245 -9.55 -0.95 6.61
N THR A 246 -8.42 -0.90 5.91
CA THR A 246 -8.32 -0.41 4.52
C THR A 246 -9.35 -1.07 3.57
N GLY A 247 -9.61 -2.38 3.71
CA GLY A 247 -10.59 -3.09 2.90
C GLY A 247 -12.03 -2.61 3.12
N ASP A 248 -12.39 -2.31 4.36
CA ASP A 248 -13.72 -1.81 4.72
C ASP A 248 -13.96 -0.42 4.15
N VAL A 249 -12.96 0.47 4.22
CA VAL A 249 -13.00 1.80 3.61
C VAL A 249 -13.14 1.71 2.09
N THR A 250 -12.39 0.80 1.44
CA THR A 250 -12.52 0.53 0.01
C THR A 250 -13.96 0.12 -0.35
N THR A 251 -14.53 -0.80 0.41
CA THR A 251 -15.91 -1.26 0.24
C THR A 251 -16.92 -0.13 0.45
N ALA A 252 -16.73 0.72 1.48
CA ALA A 252 -17.61 1.86 1.74
C ALA A 252 -17.67 2.82 0.53
N PHE A 253 -16.53 3.11 -0.11
CA PHE A 253 -16.49 3.88 -1.35
C PHE A 253 -17.21 3.17 -2.50
N GLN A 254 -16.87 1.92 -2.77
CA GLN A 254 -17.49 1.12 -3.84
C GLN A 254 -19.02 1.03 -3.70
N GLN A 255 -19.52 0.93 -2.47
CA GLN A 255 -20.97 0.90 -2.22
C GLN A 255 -21.61 2.30 -2.20
N GLY A 256 -20.84 3.39 -2.23
CA GLY A 256 -21.32 4.76 -2.23
C GLY A 256 -21.82 5.23 -0.85
N THR A 257 -21.42 4.56 0.23
CA THR A 257 -21.83 4.89 1.61
C THR A 257 -20.97 5.97 2.26
N THR A 258 -19.87 6.37 1.59
CA THR A 258 -19.01 7.49 1.97
C THR A 258 -18.74 8.39 0.76
N ALA A 259 -18.32 9.63 1.00
CA ALA A 259 -18.08 10.61 -0.06
C ALA A 259 -16.65 11.15 -0.07
N LEU A 260 -15.97 11.15 1.05
CA LEU A 260 -14.59 11.60 1.27
C LEU A 260 -13.83 10.53 2.04
N GLY A 261 -12.56 10.34 1.77
CA GLY A 261 -11.76 9.43 2.59
C GLY A 261 -10.29 9.40 2.21
N ILE A 262 -9.50 8.87 3.13
CA ILE A 262 -8.08 8.65 2.96
C ILE A 262 -7.85 7.17 2.67
N LEU A 263 -7.26 6.89 1.51
CA LEU A 263 -7.00 5.53 1.07
C LEU A 263 -5.66 5.43 0.34
N TRP A 264 -5.11 4.22 0.35
CA TRP A 264 -3.91 3.88 -0.43
C TRP A 264 -4.16 4.02 -1.93
N ALA A 265 -3.22 4.61 -2.64
CA ALA A 265 -3.27 4.80 -4.09
C ALA A 265 -3.54 3.49 -4.87
N THR A 266 -3.05 2.35 -4.36
CA THR A 266 -3.29 1.02 -4.93
C THR A 266 -4.76 0.59 -4.90
N ARG A 267 -5.65 1.37 -4.26
CA ARG A 267 -7.11 1.13 -4.24
C ARG A 267 -7.84 1.96 -5.30
N ALA A 268 -7.17 2.87 -5.99
CA ALA A 268 -7.81 3.81 -6.91
C ALA A 268 -8.52 3.09 -8.07
N ALA A 269 -7.86 2.16 -8.75
CA ALA A 269 -8.46 1.40 -9.85
C ALA A 269 -9.67 0.57 -9.43
N ALA A 270 -9.73 0.12 -8.18
CA ALA A 270 -10.86 -0.65 -7.65
C ALA A 270 -12.16 0.16 -7.57
N MET A 271 -12.08 1.50 -7.60
CA MET A 271 -13.27 2.36 -7.60
C MET A 271 -14.05 2.27 -8.90
N ASP A 272 -13.41 1.90 -10.00
CA ASP A 272 -14.01 1.80 -11.33
C ASP A 272 -14.30 0.36 -11.77
N ASP A 273 -14.08 -0.63 -10.90
CA ASP A 273 -14.50 -2.01 -11.17
C ASP A 273 -16.04 -2.12 -11.16
N ALA A 274 -16.64 -2.10 -12.34
CA ALA A 274 -18.09 -2.16 -12.53
C ALA A 274 -18.76 -3.43 -11.97
N LYS A 275 -17.99 -4.48 -11.65
CA LYS A 275 -18.54 -5.71 -11.06
C LYS A 275 -18.90 -5.54 -9.58
N VAL A 276 -18.19 -4.65 -8.87
CA VAL A 276 -18.34 -4.46 -7.42
C VAL A 276 -18.61 -3.02 -7.01
N SER A 277 -18.28 -2.03 -7.85
CA SER A 277 -18.42 -0.61 -7.56
C SER A 277 -19.72 -0.02 -8.13
N LYS A 278 -20.55 0.55 -7.27
CA LYS A 278 -21.74 1.35 -7.64
C LYS A 278 -21.40 2.79 -8.00
N VAL A 279 -20.14 3.17 -7.83
CA VAL A 279 -19.65 4.54 -8.04
C VAL A 279 -18.59 4.63 -9.15
N ALA A 280 -18.52 3.64 -10.02
CA ALA A 280 -17.62 3.64 -11.16
C ALA A 280 -17.74 4.95 -11.95
N GLY A 281 -16.63 5.57 -12.29
CA GLY A 281 -16.54 6.87 -12.96
C GLY A 281 -16.89 8.09 -12.10
N LYS A 282 -17.29 7.92 -10.82
CA LYS A 282 -17.73 9.01 -9.92
C LYS A 282 -16.72 9.39 -8.84
N VAL A 283 -15.63 8.65 -8.72
CA VAL A 283 -14.57 8.94 -7.73
C VAL A 283 -13.48 9.77 -8.38
N GLY A 284 -13.05 10.81 -7.68
CA GLY A 284 -11.89 11.63 -8.02
C GLY A 284 -10.78 11.43 -7.01
N PHE A 285 -9.57 11.80 -7.41
CA PHE A 285 -8.34 11.63 -6.65
C PHE A 285 -7.62 12.96 -6.54
N ALA A 286 -7.15 13.31 -5.35
CA ALA A 286 -6.41 14.55 -5.08
C ALA A 286 -5.32 14.28 -4.05
N ALA A 287 -4.42 15.25 -3.85
CA ALA A 287 -3.42 15.19 -2.80
C ALA A 287 -4.05 14.82 -1.45
N ALA A 288 -3.30 14.13 -0.59
CA ALA A 288 -3.68 14.01 0.82
C ALA A 288 -3.87 15.41 1.42
N PRO A 289 -4.94 15.63 2.20
CA PRO A 289 -5.17 16.91 2.84
C PRO A 289 -4.00 17.24 3.77
N ALA A 290 -3.50 18.48 3.73
CA ALA A 290 -2.51 18.94 4.70
C ALA A 290 -3.17 19.25 6.06
N ALA A 291 -2.36 19.27 7.12
CA ALA A 291 -2.85 19.68 8.45
C ALA A 291 -3.32 21.13 8.45
N ASP A 292 -2.58 22.02 7.76
CA ASP A 292 -2.92 23.44 7.59
C ASP A 292 -2.43 23.93 6.22
N ILE A 293 -2.82 25.17 5.85
CA ILE A 293 -2.38 25.81 4.62
C ILE A 293 -0.85 25.97 4.64
N GLY A 294 -0.18 25.45 3.61
CA GLY A 294 1.28 25.51 3.48
C GLY A 294 2.03 24.42 4.24
N ALA A 295 1.35 23.56 4.99
CA ALA A 295 1.94 22.36 5.56
C ALA A 295 2.14 21.27 4.47
N PRO A 296 3.05 20.30 4.68
CA PRO A 296 3.18 19.14 3.80
C PRO A 296 1.89 18.34 3.72
N ALA A 297 1.66 17.65 2.61
CA ALA A 297 0.56 16.70 2.51
C ALA A 297 0.62 15.66 3.66
N ALA A 298 -0.51 15.44 4.35
CA ALA A 298 -0.57 14.51 5.48
C ALA A 298 -0.63 13.06 5.00
N THR A 299 0.47 12.61 4.46
CA THR A 299 0.72 11.24 4.04
C THR A 299 2.22 10.97 4.07
N THR A 300 2.59 9.71 4.09
CA THR A 300 3.98 9.29 4.00
C THR A 300 4.21 8.47 2.74
N GLN A 301 5.37 8.69 2.12
CA GLN A 301 5.77 7.94 0.94
C GLN A 301 6.31 6.56 1.34
N PHE A 302 5.64 5.54 0.84
CA PHE A 302 6.07 4.15 0.93
C PHE A 302 6.58 3.65 -0.41
N TRP A 303 7.36 2.62 -0.36
CA TRP A 303 7.65 1.76 -1.48
C TRP A 303 7.42 0.30 -1.10
N ASP A 304 7.07 -0.50 -2.08
CA ASP A 304 7.02 -1.94 -1.98
C ASP A 304 8.14 -2.55 -2.80
N ALA A 305 8.86 -3.50 -2.22
CA ALA A 305 10.01 -4.15 -2.82
C ALA A 305 9.98 -5.65 -2.57
N PHE A 306 10.70 -6.41 -3.39
CA PHE A 306 11.05 -7.78 -3.08
C PHE A 306 12.47 -7.85 -2.53
N VAL A 307 12.64 -8.67 -1.51
CA VAL A 307 13.89 -8.92 -0.79
C VAL A 307 14.15 -10.42 -0.65
N MET A 308 15.40 -10.78 -0.39
CA MET A 308 15.82 -12.15 -0.14
C MET A 308 16.27 -12.35 1.32
N PRO A 309 15.81 -13.41 2.00
CA PRO A 309 16.29 -13.71 3.36
C PRO A 309 17.73 -14.23 3.32
N ARG A 310 18.49 -13.88 4.35
CA ARG A 310 19.84 -14.43 4.54
C ARG A 310 19.81 -15.95 4.71
N SER A 311 18.75 -16.48 5.30
CA SER A 311 18.58 -17.90 5.64
C SER A 311 17.91 -18.73 4.54
N MET A 312 17.77 -18.21 3.29
CA MET A 312 17.22 -18.99 2.17
C MET A 312 18.09 -20.20 1.84
N LYS A 313 17.45 -21.24 1.32
CA LYS A 313 18.11 -22.48 0.90
C LYS A 313 18.06 -22.73 -0.62
N GLY A 314 17.16 -22.03 -1.32
CA GLY A 314 16.97 -22.16 -2.75
C GLY A 314 18.08 -21.50 -3.57
N ASP A 315 18.01 -21.67 -4.91
CA ASP A 315 18.93 -21.00 -5.82
C ASP A 315 18.65 -19.50 -5.89
N ARG A 316 19.53 -18.73 -5.32
CA ARG A 316 19.48 -17.28 -5.22
C ARG A 316 19.34 -16.59 -6.58
N GLU A 317 20.03 -17.11 -7.58
CA GLU A 317 20.00 -16.53 -8.93
C GLU A 317 18.65 -16.81 -9.62
N THR A 318 18.09 -18.00 -9.49
CA THR A 318 16.76 -18.33 -10.00
C THR A 318 15.66 -17.48 -9.35
N ALA A 319 15.74 -17.30 -8.05
CA ALA A 319 14.81 -16.40 -7.32
C ALA A 319 14.92 -14.95 -7.83
N PHE A 320 16.14 -14.45 -8.07
CA PHE A 320 16.35 -13.11 -8.63
C PHE A 320 15.78 -12.99 -10.05
N LEU A 321 15.99 -13.98 -10.89
CA LEU A 321 15.46 -13.98 -12.26
C LEU A 321 13.92 -13.97 -12.28
N LEU A 322 13.28 -14.70 -11.38
CA LEU A 322 11.80 -14.63 -11.21
C LEU A 322 11.34 -13.24 -10.77
N LEU A 323 12.07 -12.61 -9.87
CA LEU A 323 11.80 -11.22 -9.48
C LEU A 323 11.93 -10.27 -10.67
N MET A 324 12.94 -10.47 -11.54
CA MET A 324 13.09 -9.64 -12.74
C MET A 324 11.94 -9.83 -13.74
N GLU A 325 11.42 -11.05 -13.90
CA GLU A 325 10.25 -11.30 -14.74
C GLU A 325 8.98 -10.60 -14.21
N ALA A 326 8.80 -10.58 -12.90
CA ALA A 326 7.70 -9.85 -12.26
C ALA A 326 7.82 -8.34 -12.40
N THR A 327 9.06 -7.82 -12.48
CA THR A 327 9.34 -6.37 -12.51
C THR A 327 9.82 -5.88 -13.89
N LYS A 328 9.76 -6.69 -14.93
CA LYS A 328 10.11 -6.24 -16.29
C LYS A 328 9.06 -5.29 -16.87
N LEU A 329 9.48 -4.45 -17.80
CA LEU A 329 8.65 -3.38 -18.37
C LEU A 329 7.34 -3.90 -18.98
N GLU A 330 7.39 -5.05 -19.64
CA GLU A 330 6.22 -5.69 -20.28
C GLU A 330 5.18 -6.11 -19.24
N THR A 331 5.61 -6.71 -18.14
CA THR A 331 4.73 -7.08 -17.02
C THR A 331 4.04 -5.86 -16.44
N MET A 332 4.78 -4.78 -16.18
CA MET A 332 4.23 -3.56 -15.62
C MET A 332 3.31 -2.82 -16.62
N LYS A 333 3.68 -2.76 -17.91
CA LYS A 333 2.85 -2.16 -18.97
C LYS A 333 1.54 -2.91 -19.22
N ALA A 334 1.49 -4.20 -18.94
CA ALA A 334 0.26 -4.99 -19.08
C ALA A 334 -0.81 -4.63 -18.01
N ALA A 335 -0.41 -3.92 -16.94
CA ALA A 335 -1.29 -3.50 -15.87
C ALA A 335 -0.89 -2.11 -15.32
N PRO A 336 -0.91 -1.06 -16.14
CA PRO A 336 -0.38 0.26 -15.78
C PRO A 336 -1.11 0.88 -14.60
N ASP A 337 -2.41 0.58 -14.45
CA ASP A 337 -3.30 1.17 -13.45
C ASP A 337 -3.30 0.45 -12.09
N LEU A 338 -2.61 -0.70 -11.98
CA LEU A 338 -2.59 -1.45 -10.73
C LEU A 338 -1.62 -0.87 -9.70
N ALA A 339 -0.65 -0.05 -10.13
CA ALA A 339 0.37 0.50 -9.24
C ALA A 339 0.95 1.82 -9.75
N ASN A 340 1.53 2.59 -8.85
CA ASN A 340 2.43 3.68 -9.21
C ASN A 340 3.83 3.09 -9.41
N TRP A 341 4.04 2.53 -10.59
CA TRP A 341 5.25 1.80 -10.92
C TRP A 341 6.49 2.70 -10.88
N LEU A 342 7.56 2.23 -10.25
CA LEU A 342 8.84 2.96 -10.18
C LEU A 342 9.65 2.87 -11.48
N ARG A 343 9.22 2.03 -12.42
CA ARG A 343 9.92 1.86 -13.68
C ARG A 343 9.50 2.94 -14.68
N PRO A 344 10.45 3.68 -15.30
CA PRO A 344 10.15 4.66 -16.34
C PRO A 344 9.48 4.04 -17.58
N GLY A 345 8.69 4.83 -18.30
CA GLY A 345 8.05 4.40 -19.56
C GLY A 345 6.70 3.71 -19.40
N ILE A 346 6.11 3.77 -18.21
CA ILE A 346 4.73 3.38 -17.97
C ILE A 346 3.89 4.65 -17.87
N SER A 347 2.80 4.72 -18.66
CA SER A 347 1.86 5.82 -18.57
C SER A 347 1.21 5.86 -17.20
N THR A 348 1.17 7.04 -16.60
CA THR A 348 0.39 7.27 -15.39
C THR A 348 -1.06 7.53 -15.78
N SER A 349 -1.98 6.82 -15.14
CA SER A 349 -3.42 7.07 -15.28
C SER A 349 -3.89 8.16 -14.29
N ASP A 350 -5.17 8.54 -14.43
CA ASP A 350 -5.82 9.44 -13.46
C ASP A 350 -5.75 8.92 -12.02
N TYR A 351 -5.59 7.60 -11.82
CA TYR A 351 -5.42 6.97 -10.51
C TYR A 351 -4.13 7.39 -9.80
N ALA A 352 -3.08 7.79 -10.54
CA ALA A 352 -1.83 8.29 -9.98
C ALA A 352 -1.89 9.77 -9.58
N LYS A 353 -2.95 10.49 -9.94
CA LYS A 353 -3.06 11.95 -9.71
C LYS A 353 -2.85 12.32 -8.25
N GLY A 354 -3.55 11.66 -7.33
CA GLY A 354 -3.43 11.94 -5.89
C GLY A 354 -2.01 11.71 -5.36
N VAL A 355 -1.29 10.72 -5.90
CA VAL A 355 0.12 10.46 -5.56
C VAL A 355 1.00 11.61 -6.04
N GLN A 356 0.89 11.98 -7.31
CA GLN A 356 1.70 13.04 -7.92
C GLN A 356 1.50 14.38 -7.22
N GLU A 357 0.25 14.75 -6.94
CA GLU A 357 -0.10 15.97 -6.22
C GLU A 357 0.39 15.93 -4.76
N SER A 358 0.33 14.78 -4.06
CA SER A 358 0.84 14.66 -2.69
C SER A 358 2.36 14.80 -2.64
N VAL A 359 3.09 14.20 -3.59
CA VAL A 359 4.54 14.34 -3.71
C VAL A 359 4.91 15.81 -4.01
N ALA A 360 4.19 16.46 -4.93
CA ALA A 360 4.37 17.89 -5.23
C ALA A 360 4.08 18.77 -4.01
N ALA A 361 3.14 18.37 -3.14
CA ALA A 361 2.83 19.00 -1.86
C ALA A 361 3.77 18.52 -0.72
N GLN A 362 4.98 18.07 -1.07
CA GLN A 362 6.06 17.73 -0.14
C GLN A 362 5.73 16.63 0.89
N ALA A 363 4.93 15.64 0.51
CA ALA A 363 4.70 14.45 1.35
C ALA A 363 6.03 13.88 1.87
N PRO A 364 6.23 13.72 3.19
CA PRO A 364 7.47 13.19 3.74
C PRO A 364 7.63 11.70 3.42
N GLY A 365 8.86 11.20 3.50
CA GLY A 365 9.12 9.76 3.53
C GLY A 365 8.57 9.13 4.81
N PHE A 366 8.21 7.85 4.75
CA PHE A 366 7.87 7.09 5.95
C PHE A 366 9.10 6.99 6.86
N PRO A 367 8.97 7.22 8.19
CA PRO A 367 10.10 7.13 9.12
C PRO A 367 10.78 5.77 9.06
N THR A 368 12.12 5.77 9.00
CA THR A 368 12.95 4.57 8.79
C THR A 368 13.87 4.25 9.97
N GLU A 369 13.72 4.93 11.09
CA GLU A 369 14.43 4.62 12.31
C GLU A 369 14.11 3.20 12.79
N PRO A 370 15.12 2.39 13.18
CA PRO A 370 14.91 0.97 13.50
C PRO A 370 13.97 0.73 14.70
N TYR A 371 13.76 1.75 15.51
CA TYR A 371 12.84 1.73 16.65
C TYR A 371 11.46 2.34 16.36
N PHE A 372 11.19 2.84 15.14
CA PHE A 372 9.92 3.48 14.79
C PHE A 372 8.73 2.52 14.88
N SER A 373 8.93 1.24 14.54
CA SER A 373 7.88 0.22 14.66
C SER A 373 7.36 0.05 16.11
N LEU A 374 8.20 0.31 17.11
CA LEU A 374 7.80 0.28 18.52
C LEU A 374 6.90 1.47 18.86
N ALA A 375 7.17 2.65 18.28
CA ALA A 375 6.32 3.83 18.43
C ALA A 375 4.96 3.61 17.77
N LEU A 376 4.92 3.05 16.56
CA LEU A 376 3.67 2.70 15.88
C LEU A 376 2.82 1.74 16.70
N ALA A 377 3.41 0.68 17.26
CA ALA A 377 2.69 -0.29 18.09
C ALA A 377 2.08 0.37 19.33
N ALA A 378 2.86 1.22 20.02
CA ALA A 378 2.40 1.94 21.19
C ALA A 378 1.29 2.94 20.87
N LEU A 379 1.44 3.75 19.82
CA LEU A 379 0.45 4.74 19.40
C LEU A 379 -0.83 4.08 18.89
N GLY A 380 -0.73 3.04 18.07
CA GLY A 380 -1.90 2.37 17.50
C GLY A 380 -2.89 1.84 18.53
N GLN A 381 -2.39 1.43 19.70
CA GLN A 381 -3.25 1.03 20.82
C GLN A 381 -3.84 2.24 21.55
N GLN A 382 -3.01 3.20 21.95
CA GLN A 382 -3.42 4.29 22.85
C GLN A 382 -4.28 5.35 22.13
N VAL A 383 -4.02 5.63 20.86
CA VAL A 383 -4.87 6.50 20.05
C VAL A 383 -6.28 5.91 19.92
N GLY A 384 -6.40 4.59 19.76
CA GLY A 384 -7.69 3.91 19.75
C GLY A 384 -8.48 4.10 21.05
N ASP A 385 -7.82 4.06 22.20
CA ASP A 385 -8.43 4.29 23.49
C ASP A 385 -8.94 5.74 23.67
N TYR A 386 -8.18 6.71 23.16
CA TYR A 386 -8.61 8.11 23.12
C TYR A 386 -9.84 8.31 22.22
N LEU A 387 -9.81 7.82 21.01
CA LEU A 387 -10.90 7.97 20.04
C LEU A 387 -12.19 7.29 20.54
N ALA A 388 -12.06 6.17 21.26
CA ALA A 388 -13.17 5.49 21.92
C ALA A 388 -13.68 6.23 23.19
N GLY A 389 -13.06 7.34 23.59
CA GLY A 389 -13.44 8.10 24.77
C GLY A 389 -13.06 7.45 26.12
N ARG A 390 -12.15 6.47 26.10
CA ARG A 390 -11.67 5.79 27.31
C ARG A 390 -10.54 6.54 28.03
N LYS A 391 -9.87 7.46 27.33
CA LYS A 391 -8.73 8.26 27.83
C LYS A 391 -8.81 9.68 27.32
N THR A 392 -8.14 10.61 28.01
CA THR A 392 -7.84 11.94 27.44
C THR A 392 -6.69 11.84 26.42
N ALA A 393 -6.51 12.87 25.60
CA ALA A 393 -5.41 12.95 24.64
C ALA A 393 -4.04 12.87 25.33
N GLU A 394 -3.88 13.61 26.43
CA GLU A 394 -2.65 13.63 27.23
C GLU A 394 -2.35 12.25 27.85
N GLN A 395 -3.38 11.58 28.38
CA GLN A 395 -3.24 10.23 28.93
C GLN A 395 -2.81 9.24 27.85
N ALA A 396 -3.43 9.27 26.67
CA ALA A 396 -3.09 8.39 25.57
C ALA A 396 -1.63 8.59 25.11
N LEU A 397 -1.18 9.84 24.93
CA LEU A 397 0.19 10.14 24.55
C LEU A 397 1.20 9.76 25.64
N ALA A 398 0.87 10.00 26.92
CA ALA A 398 1.74 9.62 28.02
C ALA A 398 1.90 8.10 28.14
N GLU A 399 0.83 7.34 27.93
CA GLU A 399 0.88 5.88 27.95
C GLU A 399 1.58 5.29 26.72
N ALA A 400 1.37 5.89 25.55
CA ALA A 400 2.12 5.52 24.34
C ALA A 400 3.63 5.75 24.55
N THR A 401 4.01 6.89 25.13
CA THR A 401 5.40 7.20 25.46
C THR A 401 6.01 6.19 26.43
N ARG A 402 5.27 5.82 27.49
CA ARG A 402 5.74 4.79 28.46
C ARG A 402 5.93 3.43 27.80
N ALA A 403 4.92 2.97 27.02
CA ALA A 403 4.98 1.67 26.34
C ALA A 403 6.14 1.62 25.34
N TYR A 404 6.31 2.68 24.55
CA TYR A 404 7.45 2.81 23.66
C TYR A 404 8.79 2.75 24.40
N THR A 405 8.94 3.60 25.45
CA THR A 405 10.19 3.70 26.22
C THR A 405 10.59 2.35 26.83
N GLN A 406 9.62 1.62 27.38
CA GLN A 406 9.86 0.27 27.90
C GLN A 406 10.36 -0.66 26.80
N SER A 407 9.66 -0.76 25.67
CA SER A 407 10.04 -1.63 24.57
C SER A 407 11.39 -1.24 23.95
N ALA A 408 11.69 0.06 23.87
CA ALA A 408 12.96 0.56 23.36
C ALA A 408 14.14 0.23 24.28
N LYS A 409 13.95 0.26 25.62
CA LYS A 409 14.94 -0.20 26.61
C LYS A 409 15.17 -1.70 26.52
N GLU A 410 14.10 -2.50 26.47
CA GLU A 410 14.19 -3.96 26.33
C GLU A 410 14.96 -4.39 25.07
N LYS A 411 14.85 -3.58 24.00
CA LYS A 411 15.56 -3.81 22.72
C LYS A 411 16.94 -3.11 22.64
N GLY A 412 17.35 -2.37 23.69
CA GLY A 412 18.65 -1.72 23.75
C GLY A 412 18.77 -0.42 22.93
N PHE A 413 17.69 0.16 22.48
CA PHE A 413 17.68 1.46 21.80
C PHE A 413 17.74 2.65 22.77
N LEU A 414 17.27 2.46 24.00
CA LEU A 414 17.37 3.41 25.12
C LEU A 414 18.08 2.75 26.30
N LYS A 415 18.69 3.58 27.18
CA LYS A 415 19.34 3.15 28.43
C LYS A 415 18.37 3.06 29.59
#